data_25dd83a2aeb12551bd91f68f6126fe3f
#
_entry.id   25dd83a2aeb12551bd91f68f6126fe3f
#
_cell.length_a   1.000
_cell.length_b   1.000
_cell.length_c   1.000
_cell.angle_alpha   90.00
_cell.angle_beta   90.00
_cell.angle_gamma   90.00
#
_symmetry.space_group_name_H-M   'P 1'
#
loop_
_entity.id
_entity.type
_entity.pdbx_description
1 polymer ?
#
loop_
_entity_poly.entity_id
_entity_poly.type
_entity_poly.pdbx_seq_one_letter_code
_entity_poly.pdbx_strand_id
1 'polypeptide(L)'
;MDAFSVPADNDGDNDCDATDGDDDNDGTIDVDDAFPMDPSEQIDLDGDGIGDNSDQDDDGDGWLDVTEVICANAGGFGDARNANVMPIDNETSPGADGIYGTDDDMPDVIIGDGLCNAIDPDDDGDGYLDPVDENNIQPGEDAFKWDPTEQFDNNDED
;
A
#
# COMPACT_ATOMS: atom_id res chain seq x y z
N MET A 1 34.09 41.16 -19.24
CA MET A 1 32.82 41.03 -19.99
C MET A 1 32.09 39.95 -19.25
N ASP A 2 31.15 40.36 -18.42
CA ASP A 2 30.29 39.39 -17.70
C ASP A 2 29.44 38.72 -18.77
N ALA A 3 29.52 37.39 -18.81
CA ALA A 3 28.57 36.61 -19.59
C ALA A 3 27.17 36.93 -19.02
N PHE A 4 26.32 37.53 -19.82
CA PHE A 4 24.92 37.59 -19.49
C PHE A 4 24.47 36.12 -19.29
N SER A 5 24.24 35.73 -18.05
CA SER A 5 23.55 34.47 -17.81
C SER A 5 22.16 34.63 -18.40
N VAL A 6 21.79 33.75 -19.31
CA VAL A 6 20.40 33.65 -19.74
C VAL A 6 19.62 33.23 -18.49
N PRO A 7 18.52 33.89 -18.14
CA PRO A 7 17.68 33.45 -17.06
C PRO A 7 17.27 31.97 -17.27
N ALA A 8 16.98 31.25 -16.20
CA ALA A 8 16.39 29.93 -16.30
C ALA A 8 14.99 30.05 -16.93
N ASP A 9 14.63 29.13 -17.75
CA ASP A 9 13.39 29.02 -18.53
C ASP A 9 13.21 27.52 -18.77
N ASN A 10 12.52 26.84 -17.85
CA ASN A 10 12.49 25.38 -17.73
C ASN A 10 11.71 24.73 -18.87
N ASP A 11 10.59 25.32 -19.23
CA ASP A 11 9.70 24.80 -20.28
C ASP A 11 10.02 25.35 -21.69
N GLY A 12 10.78 26.48 -21.77
CA GLY A 12 11.24 27.09 -23.02
C GLY A 12 10.20 27.95 -23.71
N ASP A 13 9.23 28.49 -23.00
CA ASP A 13 8.14 29.30 -23.55
C ASP A 13 8.54 30.79 -23.75
N ASN A 14 9.71 31.20 -23.22
CA ASN A 14 10.34 32.55 -23.20
C ASN A 14 9.82 33.49 -22.11
N ASP A 15 9.05 33.02 -21.16
CA ASP A 15 9.01 33.61 -19.83
C ASP A 15 10.10 32.93 -18.97
N CYS A 16 10.62 33.57 -17.97
CA CYS A 16 11.68 32.95 -17.15
C CYS A 16 11.09 32.50 -15.82
N ASP A 17 11.60 31.39 -15.25
CA ASP A 17 11.12 30.78 -14.01
C ASP A 17 10.90 31.80 -12.86
N ALA A 18 11.61 32.91 -12.85
CA ALA A 18 11.46 33.94 -11.82
C ALA A 18 10.21 34.81 -11.97
N THR A 19 9.56 34.80 -13.12
CA THR A 19 8.38 35.60 -13.48
C THR A 19 7.24 34.79 -14.04
N ASP A 20 7.52 33.56 -14.40
CA ASP A 20 6.54 32.57 -14.75
C ASP A 20 5.72 32.15 -13.51
N GLY A 21 4.64 31.57 -13.65
CA GLY A 21 3.77 31.09 -12.59
C GLY A 21 3.38 29.61 -12.77
N ASP A 22 3.98 28.98 -13.81
CA ASP A 22 3.82 27.58 -14.18
C ASP A 22 5.09 27.18 -14.93
N ASP A 23 6.19 27.01 -14.17
CA ASP A 23 7.58 26.95 -14.66
C ASP A 23 7.85 25.75 -15.59
N ASP A 24 6.99 24.74 -15.62
CA ASP A 24 7.13 23.55 -16.47
C ASP A 24 5.99 23.38 -17.49
N ASN A 25 4.98 24.28 -17.44
CA ASN A 25 3.84 24.34 -18.36
C ASN A 25 2.99 23.03 -18.38
N ASP A 26 2.86 22.39 -17.23
CA ASP A 26 2.00 21.19 -17.10
C ASP A 26 0.52 21.55 -16.87
N GLY A 27 0.24 22.79 -16.48
CA GLY A 27 -1.08 23.35 -16.24
C GLY A 27 -1.40 23.55 -14.77
N THR A 28 -0.48 23.17 -13.86
CA THR A 28 -0.53 23.45 -12.43
C THR A 28 0.40 24.64 -12.12
N ILE A 29 -0.06 25.61 -11.36
CA ILE A 29 0.78 26.75 -11.03
C ILE A 29 1.76 26.39 -9.92
N ASP A 30 2.98 26.96 -9.93
CA ASP A 30 4.09 26.64 -9.01
C ASP A 30 3.70 26.60 -7.54
N VAL A 31 2.78 27.47 -7.11
CA VAL A 31 2.38 27.55 -5.70
C VAL A 31 1.46 26.44 -5.25
N ASP A 32 0.87 25.73 -6.20
CA ASP A 32 -0.04 24.60 -5.99
C ASP A 32 0.60 23.29 -6.48
N ASP A 33 1.83 23.36 -7.02
CA ASP A 33 2.60 22.26 -7.54
C ASP A 33 3.69 21.80 -6.56
N ALA A 34 3.75 20.52 -6.28
CA ALA A 34 4.82 19.95 -5.46
C ALA A 34 6.15 19.85 -6.23
N PHE A 35 6.10 19.85 -7.56
CA PHE A 35 7.27 19.68 -8.46
C PHE A 35 7.30 20.73 -9.59
N PRO A 36 7.39 22.01 -9.31
CA PRO A 36 7.20 23.10 -10.27
C PRO A 36 8.15 23.12 -11.48
N MET A 37 9.07 22.17 -11.59
CA MET A 37 10.05 22.04 -12.67
C MET A 37 9.93 20.69 -13.40
N ASP A 38 8.98 19.84 -13.03
CA ASP A 38 8.80 18.52 -13.60
C ASP A 38 7.37 18.33 -14.13
N PRO A 39 7.15 18.54 -15.43
CA PRO A 39 5.81 18.47 -16.03
C PRO A 39 5.17 17.07 -16.02
N SER A 40 5.78 16.11 -15.40
CA SER A 40 5.23 14.77 -15.20
C SER A 40 4.65 14.54 -13.81
N GLU A 41 4.91 15.45 -12.86
CA GLU A 41 4.53 15.31 -11.46
C GLU A 41 3.91 16.63 -10.95
N GLN A 42 2.81 16.57 -10.21
CA GLN A 42 2.15 17.74 -9.64
C GLN A 42 1.84 17.58 -8.15
N ILE A 43 1.71 16.35 -7.69
CA ILE A 43 1.26 16.02 -6.35
C ILE A 43 2.30 15.14 -5.67
N ASP A 44 2.49 15.36 -4.39
CA ASP A 44 3.27 14.56 -3.45
C ASP A 44 2.39 14.44 -2.20
N LEU A 45 1.61 13.37 -2.15
CA LEU A 45 0.51 13.26 -1.20
C LEU A 45 1.02 12.98 0.22
N ASP A 46 2.07 12.17 0.37
CA ASP A 46 2.68 11.83 1.66
C ASP A 46 3.84 12.73 2.05
N GLY A 47 4.40 13.48 1.10
CA GLY A 47 5.46 14.47 1.32
C GLY A 47 6.87 13.88 1.39
N ASP A 48 7.11 12.72 0.79
CA ASP A 48 8.41 12.04 0.80
C ASP A 48 9.38 12.55 -0.28
N GLY A 49 8.87 13.31 -1.27
CA GLY A 49 9.62 13.93 -2.36
C GLY A 49 9.64 13.09 -3.64
N ILE A 50 8.82 12.06 -3.73
CA ILE A 50 8.47 11.34 -4.95
C ILE A 50 7.05 11.79 -5.34
N GLY A 51 6.81 12.04 -6.61
CA GLY A 51 5.47 12.46 -7.05
C GLY A 51 4.55 11.26 -7.25
N ASP A 52 3.25 11.45 -7.01
CA ASP A 52 2.23 10.41 -7.07
C ASP A 52 2.22 9.60 -8.38
N ASN A 53 2.69 10.18 -9.50
CA ASN A 53 2.76 9.42 -10.76
C ASN A 53 3.95 8.43 -10.82
N SER A 54 4.96 8.63 -9.99
CA SER A 54 6.19 7.83 -9.92
C SER A 54 6.28 7.03 -8.63
N ASP A 55 5.47 7.38 -7.64
CA ASP A 55 5.36 6.67 -6.38
C ASP A 55 4.61 5.34 -6.56
N GLN A 56 4.73 4.46 -5.63
CA GLN A 56 4.05 3.18 -5.57
C GLN A 56 3.22 3.04 -4.29
N ASP A 57 3.30 4.04 -3.40
CA ASP A 57 2.64 4.12 -2.10
C ASP A 57 2.29 5.60 -1.86
N ASP A 58 1.33 6.11 -2.68
CA ASP A 58 0.98 7.54 -2.77
C ASP A 58 0.70 8.21 -1.41
N ASP A 59 0.19 7.47 -0.43
CA ASP A 59 -0.20 8.02 0.87
C ASP A 59 0.74 7.66 2.02
N GLY A 60 1.79 6.86 1.74
CA GLY A 60 2.89 6.57 2.66
C GLY A 60 2.48 5.68 3.84
N ASP A 61 1.43 4.86 3.70
CA ASP A 61 0.95 4.01 4.79
C ASP A 61 1.68 2.66 4.88
N GLY A 62 2.45 2.32 3.85
CA GLY A 62 3.27 1.11 3.74
C GLY A 62 2.66 0.03 2.85
N TRP A 63 1.42 0.23 2.38
CA TRP A 63 0.82 -0.59 1.35
C TRP A 63 1.05 0.02 -0.03
N LEU A 64 1.25 -0.83 -1.04
CA LEU A 64 1.40 -0.34 -2.40
C LEU A 64 0.02 -0.05 -3.01
N ASP A 65 -0.12 1.05 -3.74
CA ASP A 65 -1.35 1.45 -4.46
C ASP A 65 -2.00 0.31 -5.23
N VAL A 66 -1.16 -0.46 -5.94
CA VAL A 66 -1.63 -1.60 -6.73
C VAL A 66 -2.26 -2.68 -5.85
N THR A 67 -1.72 -2.92 -4.67
CA THR A 67 -2.24 -3.90 -3.71
C THR A 67 -3.55 -3.41 -3.13
N GLU A 68 -3.61 -2.15 -2.71
CA GLU A 68 -4.82 -1.55 -2.18
C GLU A 68 -5.99 -1.57 -3.16
N VAL A 69 -5.72 -1.20 -4.43
CA VAL A 69 -6.72 -1.27 -5.50
C VAL A 69 -7.21 -2.70 -5.74
N ILE A 70 -6.32 -3.70 -5.68
CA ILE A 70 -6.68 -5.11 -5.83
C ILE A 70 -7.55 -5.55 -4.65
N CYS A 71 -7.16 -5.22 -3.41
CA CYS A 71 -7.89 -5.54 -2.19
C CYS A 71 -9.30 -4.93 -2.19
N ALA A 72 -9.41 -3.64 -2.51
CA ALA A 72 -10.69 -2.95 -2.60
C ALA A 72 -11.60 -3.57 -3.68
N ASN A 73 -11.05 -3.94 -4.84
CA ASN A 73 -11.80 -4.60 -5.92
C ASN A 73 -12.24 -6.03 -5.56
N ALA A 74 -11.51 -6.71 -4.69
CA ALA A 74 -11.89 -8.02 -4.17
C ALA A 74 -12.96 -7.96 -3.07
N GLY A 75 -13.28 -6.76 -2.59
CA GLY A 75 -14.30 -6.52 -1.56
C GLY A 75 -13.72 -6.28 -0.16
N GLY A 76 -12.39 -6.19 -0.05
CA GLY A 76 -11.66 -5.75 1.13
C GLY A 76 -11.59 -4.22 1.26
N PHE A 77 -10.64 -3.75 2.01
CA PHE A 77 -10.32 -2.33 2.20
C PHE A 77 -9.05 -1.97 1.43
N GLY A 78 -8.81 -0.70 1.24
CA GLY A 78 -7.64 -0.11 0.60
C GLY A 78 -8.05 1.12 -0.22
N ASP A 79 -7.27 2.18 -0.13
CA ASP A 79 -7.44 3.41 -0.90
C ASP A 79 -6.06 4.08 -1.04
N ALA A 80 -5.39 3.88 -2.14
CA ALA A 80 -4.06 4.36 -2.50
C ALA A 80 -3.80 5.87 -2.24
N ARG A 81 -4.79 6.60 -1.81
CA ARG A 81 -4.70 8.04 -1.52
C ARG A 81 -5.21 8.39 -0.12
N ASN A 82 -5.38 7.42 0.76
CA ASN A 82 -5.93 7.65 2.09
C ASN A 82 -5.39 6.66 3.12
N ALA A 83 -4.27 6.98 3.71
CA ALA A 83 -3.56 6.22 4.74
C ALA A 83 -4.40 5.80 5.99
N ASN A 84 -5.68 6.13 6.03
CA ASN A 84 -6.60 5.64 7.05
C ASN A 84 -7.51 4.51 6.54
N VAL A 85 -7.34 4.08 5.30
CA VAL A 85 -8.13 3.02 4.66
C VAL A 85 -7.19 1.93 4.17
N MET A 86 -6.46 1.35 5.09
CA MET A 86 -5.48 0.28 4.83
C MET A 86 -6.17 -1.04 4.52
N PRO A 87 -5.58 -1.89 3.67
CA PRO A 87 -5.93 -3.30 3.58
C PRO A 87 -5.87 -4.01 4.95
N ILE A 88 -6.68 -5.02 5.12
CA ILE A 88 -6.63 -5.87 6.31
C ILE A 88 -5.85 -7.12 5.94
N ASP A 89 -4.79 -7.35 6.68
CA ASP A 89 -3.96 -8.53 6.68
C ASP A 89 -3.90 -9.01 8.14
N ASN A 90 -4.41 -10.20 8.40
CA ASN A 90 -4.55 -10.72 9.77
C ASN A 90 -3.45 -11.71 10.14
N GLU A 91 -2.47 -11.89 9.29
CA GLU A 91 -1.35 -12.76 9.61
C GLU A 91 -0.66 -12.31 10.91
N THR A 92 -0.32 -13.26 11.73
CA THR A 92 0.44 -13.03 12.96
C THR A 92 1.86 -13.55 12.80
N SER A 93 2.84 -12.74 13.18
CA SER A 93 4.22 -13.22 13.26
C SER A 93 4.39 -14.14 14.47
N PRO A 94 5.03 -15.31 14.33
CA PRO A 94 5.26 -16.23 15.45
C PRO A 94 6.24 -15.71 16.51
N GLY A 95 6.48 -14.40 16.55
CA GLY A 95 7.35 -13.77 17.53
C GLY A 95 8.81 -14.26 17.50
N ALA A 96 9.52 -14.03 18.60
CA ALA A 96 10.93 -14.36 18.71
C ALA A 96 11.21 -15.85 18.92
N ASP A 97 10.25 -16.60 19.38
CA ASP A 97 10.36 -18.05 19.62
C ASP A 97 10.02 -18.90 18.37
N GLY A 98 9.40 -18.31 17.37
CA GLY A 98 9.01 -18.97 16.12
C GLY A 98 7.84 -19.95 16.29
N ILE A 99 7.00 -19.74 17.29
CA ILE A 99 5.83 -20.59 17.60
C ILE A 99 4.59 -19.70 17.65
N TYR A 100 3.60 -19.96 16.81
CA TYR A 100 2.31 -19.26 16.84
C TYR A 100 1.51 -19.58 18.12
N GLY A 101 0.72 -18.62 18.58
CA GLY A 101 -0.15 -18.76 19.75
C GLY A 101 0.55 -18.53 21.08
N THR A 102 1.67 -17.83 21.11
CA THR A 102 2.41 -17.47 22.32
C THR A 102 2.32 -15.96 22.66
N ASP A 103 2.73 -15.58 23.87
CA ASP A 103 2.57 -14.20 24.36
C ASP A 103 3.44 -13.16 23.63
N ASP A 104 4.37 -13.60 22.77
CA ASP A 104 5.26 -12.73 21.99
C ASP A 104 4.87 -12.60 20.51
N ASP A 105 3.77 -13.22 20.12
CA ASP A 105 3.19 -13.02 18.80
C ASP A 105 2.78 -11.55 18.63
N MET A 106 3.16 -10.98 17.53
CA MET A 106 2.78 -9.61 17.19
C MET A 106 1.75 -9.66 16.06
N PRO A 107 0.62 -8.97 16.21
CA PRO A 107 -0.27 -8.76 15.09
C PRO A 107 0.51 -8.00 14.02
N ASP A 108 0.64 -8.61 12.87
CA ASP A 108 1.48 -8.10 11.81
C ASP A 108 0.71 -7.14 10.93
N VAL A 109 0.83 -5.87 11.21
CA VAL A 109 0.29 -4.80 10.36
C VAL A 109 1.19 -4.51 9.14
N ILE A 110 2.39 -5.11 9.09
CA ILE A 110 3.40 -4.77 8.07
C ILE A 110 4.25 -5.98 7.59
N ILE A 111 4.12 -7.18 8.19
CA ILE A 111 4.96 -8.35 7.86
C ILE A 111 4.12 -9.55 7.40
N GLY A 112 2.89 -9.35 7.07
CA GLY A 112 2.10 -10.28 6.29
C GLY A 112 2.81 -10.59 4.96
N ASP A 113 2.38 -11.55 4.24
CA ASP A 113 2.98 -11.87 2.94
C ASP A 113 2.74 -10.77 1.89
N GLY A 114 2.02 -9.70 2.28
CA GLY A 114 1.66 -8.54 1.47
C GLY A 114 0.41 -8.77 0.64
N LEU A 115 -0.36 -9.78 0.96
CA LEU A 115 -1.70 -10.01 0.45
C LEU A 115 -2.72 -9.59 1.52
N CYS A 116 -3.79 -8.97 1.12
CA CYS A 116 -4.88 -8.67 2.03
C CYS A 116 -5.85 -9.86 2.08
N ASN A 117 -6.51 -10.05 3.20
CA ASN A 117 -7.46 -11.15 3.45
C ASN A 117 -8.51 -11.35 2.32
N ALA A 118 -8.81 -10.33 1.54
CA ALA A 118 -9.76 -10.43 0.43
C ALA A 118 -9.24 -11.23 -0.78
N ILE A 119 -7.92 -11.41 -0.87
CA ILE A 119 -7.24 -12.14 -1.96
C ILE A 119 -6.26 -13.19 -1.46
N ASP A 120 -6.03 -13.22 -0.15
CA ASP A 120 -5.18 -14.21 0.48
C ASP A 120 -5.91 -15.55 0.57
N PRO A 121 -5.29 -16.64 0.20
CA PRO A 121 -5.85 -17.98 0.41
C PRO A 121 -5.51 -18.60 1.76
N ASP A 122 -4.78 -17.92 2.66
CA ASP A 122 -4.32 -18.37 3.97
C ASP A 122 -4.32 -17.18 4.93
N ASP A 123 -5.53 -16.69 5.29
CA ASP A 123 -5.78 -15.39 5.94
C ASP A 123 -5.06 -15.20 7.29
N ASP A 124 -4.54 -16.24 7.92
CA ASP A 124 -3.81 -16.16 9.20
C ASP A 124 -2.35 -16.65 9.13
N GLY A 125 -1.90 -17.08 7.94
CA GLY A 125 -0.51 -17.40 7.67
C GLY A 125 -0.01 -18.70 8.33
N ASP A 126 -0.89 -19.60 8.75
CA ASP A 126 -0.51 -20.84 9.46
C ASP A 126 -0.02 -21.96 8.54
N GLY A 127 -0.15 -21.76 7.23
CA GLY A 127 0.28 -22.71 6.19
C GLY A 127 -0.81 -23.67 5.74
N TYR A 128 -2.04 -23.48 6.18
CA TYR A 128 -3.23 -24.17 5.69
C TYR A 128 -4.10 -23.18 4.92
N LEU A 129 -4.67 -23.63 3.81
CA LEU A 129 -5.49 -22.74 2.98
C LEU A 129 -6.89 -22.59 3.57
N ASP A 130 -7.42 -21.40 3.51
CA ASP A 130 -8.80 -21.09 3.84
C ASP A 130 -9.80 -21.93 3.04
N PRO A 131 -10.95 -22.24 3.61
CA PRO A 131 -11.97 -22.98 2.89
C PRO A 131 -12.60 -22.14 1.78
N VAL A 132 -12.67 -22.68 0.59
CA VAL A 132 -13.39 -22.07 -0.54
C VAL A 132 -14.88 -21.93 -0.26
N ASP A 133 -15.44 -22.78 0.62
CA ASP A 133 -16.83 -22.74 1.08
C ASP A 133 -16.88 -23.01 2.58
N GLU A 134 -17.04 -21.97 3.37
CA GLU A 134 -17.13 -22.01 4.84
C GLU A 134 -18.23 -22.98 5.39
N ASN A 135 -19.15 -23.41 4.54
CA ASN A 135 -20.16 -24.40 4.91
C ASN A 135 -19.80 -25.83 4.50
N ASN A 136 -18.65 -26.02 3.86
CA ASN A 136 -18.22 -27.33 3.35
C ASN A 136 -16.69 -27.43 3.31
N ILE A 137 -16.09 -27.36 4.48
CA ILE A 137 -14.62 -27.42 4.67
C ILE A 137 -14.10 -28.79 4.22
N GLN A 138 -13.09 -28.80 3.36
CA GLN A 138 -12.50 -30.03 2.86
C GLN A 138 -11.33 -30.50 3.74
N PRO A 139 -10.97 -31.79 3.75
CA PRO A 139 -9.83 -32.27 4.49
C PRO A 139 -8.52 -31.58 4.00
N GLY A 140 -7.89 -30.82 4.88
CA GLY A 140 -6.66 -30.06 4.61
C GLY A 140 -6.90 -28.59 4.34
N GLU A 141 -8.14 -28.11 4.38
CA GLU A 141 -8.46 -26.69 4.49
C GLU A 141 -8.52 -26.29 5.96
N ASP A 142 -8.23 -25.03 6.24
CA ASP A 142 -8.32 -24.48 7.59
C ASP A 142 -9.78 -24.28 8.00
N ALA A 143 -10.14 -24.74 9.19
CA ALA A 143 -11.46 -24.57 9.76
C ALA A 143 -11.61 -23.22 10.53
N PHE A 144 -10.51 -22.58 10.81
CA PHE A 144 -10.41 -21.40 11.68
C PHE A 144 -9.54 -20.30 11.06
N LYS A 145 -9.87 -19.89 9.87
CA LYS A 145 -9.11 -18.99 8.98
C LYS A 145 -8.58 -17.66 9.61
N TRP A 146 -8.89 -17.41 10.86
CA TRP A 146 -8.43 -16.25 11.61
C TRP A 146 -7.64 -16.63 12.88
N ASP A 147 -7.33 -17.91 13.08
CA ASP A 147 -6.65 -18.40 14.27
C ASP A 147 -5.50 -19.34 13.90
N PRO A 148 -4.27 -18.83 13.75
CA PRO A 148 -3.11 -19.61 13.33
C PRO A 148 -2.71 -20.71 14.30
N THR A 149 -3.45 -20.90 15.39
CA THR A 149 -3.21 -21.95 16.38
C THR A 149 -4.15 -23.15 16.24
N GLU A 150 -5.22 -23.03 15.47
CA GLU A 150 -6.25 -24.06 15.29
C GLU A 150 -6.58 -24.27 13.80
N GLN A 151 -5.97 -25.26 13.15
CA GLN A 151 -6.18 -25.59 11.74
C GLN A 151 -7.36 -26.53 11.49
N PHE A 152 -7.76 -27.33 12.47
CA PHE A 152 -8.78 -28.36 12.30
C PHE A 152 -9.81 -28.33 13.41
N ASP A 153 -11.08 -28.41 13.05
CA ASP A 153 -12.14 -28.66 14.02
C ASP A 153 -12.03 -30.12 14.55
N ASN A 154 -11.36 -30.24 15.70
CA ASN A 154 -11.23 -31.52 16.39
C ASN A 154 -12.46 -31.87 17.27
N ASN A 155 -13.55 -31.12 17.17
CA ASN A 155 -14.75 -31.27 17.96
C ASN A 155 -15.78 -32.23 17.35
N ASP A 156 -15.33 -33.23 16.60
CA ASP A 156 -16.17 -34.34 16.13
C ASP A 156 -16.71 -35.26 17.28
N GLU A 157 -16.91 -34.68 18.45
CA GLU A 157 -17.58 -35.36 19.57
C GLU A 157 -18.95 -34.71 19.87
N ASP A 158 -19.96 -35.08 19.08
CA ASP A 158 -21.38 -35.06 19.51
C ASP A 158 -21.97 -36.47 19.57
#